data_fc5b37feb25518063328b0dd69944b78
#
_entry.id   fc5b37feb25518063328b0dd69944b78
#
_cell.length_a   1.000
_cell.length_b   1.000
_cell.length_c   1.000
_cell.angle_alpha   90.00
_cell.angle_beta   90.00
_cell.angle_gamma   90.00
#
_symmetry.space_group_name_H-M   'P 1'
#
loop_
_entity.id
_entity.type
_entity.pdbx_description
1 polymer ?
#
loop_
_entity_poly.entity_id
_entity_poly.type
_entity_poly.pdbx_seq_one_letter_code
_entity_poly.pdbx_strand_id
1 'polypeptide(L)'
;KVKAYFEKQMPVAGCCRVDKRESSPGDIALYICQACRETLEDKVKTQSMWEYLDALKDFNFPNLNGQKFYVQDCWRDRNHPEIHEAVRSLLKKMHAEAIEIEHNREKSIFCGNLHYETDDPRLKNYPNTPLYKLPEDLQTSLMQHYAAQFDPQIPVLCYCNRCYECL
;
A
#
# COMPACT_ATOMS: atom_id res chain seq x y z
N LYS A 1 13.79 10.42 -4.65
CA LYS A 1 14.96 9.54 -4.46
C LYS A 1 14.73 8.16 -5.11
N VAL A 2 13.64 7.46 -4.80
CA VAL A 2 13.31 6.13 -5.36
C VAL A 2 13.25 6.16 -6.89
N LYS A 3 12.47 7.10 -7.48
CA LYS A 3 12.39 7.27 -8.93
C LYS A 3 13.77 7.42 -9.58
N ALA A 4 14.61 8.34 -9.08
CA ALA A 4 15.94 8.59 -9.61
C ALA A 4 16.90 7.39 -9.50
N TYR A 5 16.68 6.49 -8.55
CA TYR A 5 17.42 5.23 -8.44
C TYR A 5 17.06 4.27 -9.57
N PHE A 6 15.75 4.07 -9.80
CA PHE A 6 15.29 3.13 -10.82
C PHE A 6 15.42 3.64 -12.25
N GLU A 7 15.38 4.97 -12.49
CA GLU A 7 15.60 5.56 -13.82
C GLU A 7 16.94 5.19 -14.46
N LYS A 8 17.92 4.80 -13.65
CA LYS A 8 19.23 4.30 -14.13
C LYS A 8 19.22 2.85 -14.60
N GLN A 9 18.19 2.10 -14.23
CA GLN A 9 18.12 0.64 -14.43
C GLN A 9 17.00 0.21 -15.35
N MET A 10 15.91 0.97 -15.40
CA MET A 10 14.74 0.66 -16.20
C MET A 10 13.94 1.91 -16.57
N PRO A 11 13.13 1.88 -17.62
CA PRO A 11 12.21 2.96 -17.93
C PRO A 11 11.22 3.19 -16.76
N VAL A 12 11.16 4.41 -16.25
CA VAL A 12 10.25 4.79 -15.18
C VAL A 12 9.15 5.68 -15.71
N ALA A 13 7.91 5.24 -15.58
CA ALA A 13 6.72 5.99 -15.91
C ALA A 13 6.21 6.81 -14.69
N GLY A 14 5.35 7.77 -14.97
CA GLY A 14 4.59 8.48 -13.95
C GLY A 14 3.35 7.70 -13.49
N CYS A 15 2.36 8.44 -12.95
CA CYS A 15 1.07 7.85 -12.60
C CYS A 15 0.35 7.32 -13.86
N CYS A 16 -0.22 6.13 -13.81
CA CYS A 16 -0.95 5.50 -14.92
C CYS A 16 -2.11 6.35 -15.50
N ARG A 17 -2.62 7.29 -14.74
CA ARG A 17 -3.65 8.24 -15.18
C ARG A 17 -3.09 9.36 -16.07
N VAL A 18 -1.81 9.60 -16.01
CA VAL A 18 -1.14 10.72 -16.71
C VAL A 18 -0.20 10.19 -17.79
N ASP A 19 0.48 9.12 -17.51
CA ASP A 19 1.44 8.52 -18.45
C ASP A 19 0.69 7.61 -19.43
N LYS A 20 0.77 7.95 -20.71
CA LYS A 20 0.11 7.24 -21.81
C LYS A 20 1.09 6.37 -22.61
N ARG A 21 2.24 6.02 -22.06
CA ARG A 21 3.17 5.12 -22.73
C ARG A 21 2.48 3.79 -23.03
N GLU A 22 2.68 3.31 -24.23
CA GLU A 22 2.23 2.00 -24.66
C GLU A 22 3.20 0.93 -24.13
N SER A 23 2.66 -0.19 -23.69
CA SER A 23 3.44 -1.38 -23.34
C SER A 23 3.71 -2.21 -24.57
N SER A 24 4.89 -2.84 -24.63
CA SER A 24 5.25 -3.81 -25.65
C SER A 24 4.89 -5.23 -25.22
N PRO A 25 4.68 -6.18 -26.17
CA PRO A 25 4.48 -7.58 -25.82
C PRO A 25 5.65 -8.11 -24.98
N GLY A 26 5.33 -8.70 -23.84
CA GLY A 26 6.31 -9.23 -22.89
C GLY A 26 6.76 -8.28 -21.78
N ASP A 27 6.37 -7.01 -21.83
CA ASP A 27 6.62 -6.08 -20.75
C ASP A 27 5.95 -6.51 -19.44
N ILE A 28 6.58 -6.15 -18.34
CA ILE A 28 6.01 -6.25 -16.99
C ILE A 28 5.94 -4.85 -16.39
N ALA A 29 4.75 -4.41 -16.05
CA ALA A 29 4.56 -3.14 -15.38
C ALA A 29 4.78 -3.28 -13.88
N LEU A 30 5.88 -2.75 -13.35
CA LEU A 30 6.09 -2.65 -11.92
C LEU A 30 5.28 -1.49 -11.35
N TYR A 31 4.50 -1.76 -10.31
CA TYR A 31 3.65 -0.75 -9.66
C TYR A 31 3.92 -0.62 -8.15
N ILE A 32 3.69 0.58 -7.64
CA ILE A 32 3.65 0.87 -6.19
C ILE A 32 2.22 1.18 -5.76
N CYS A 33 1.43 1.79 -6.65
CA CYS A 33 0.08 2.22 -6.38
C CYS A 33 -0.93 1.16 -6.85
N GLN A 34 -1.80 0.71 -5.97
CA GLN A 34 -2.81 -0.33 -6.27
C GLN A 34 -3.80 0.10 -7.36
N ALA A 35 -4.10 1.39 -7.45
CA ALA A 35 -4.90 1.92 -8.56
C ALA A 35 -4.19 1.79 -9.92
N CYS A 36 -2.84 1.78 -9.94
CA CYS A 36 -2.10 1.50 -11.17
C CYS A 36 -2.23 0.04 -11.58
N ARG A 37 -2.15 -0.91 -10.63
CA ARG A 37 -2.44 -2.32 -10.92
C ARG A 37 -3.80 -2.46 -11.59
N GLU A 38 -4.87 -2.04 -10.92
CA GLU A 38 -6.26 -2.15 -11.40
C GLU A 38 -6.47 -1.51 -12.79
N THR A 39 -5.67 -0.51 -13.15
CA THR A 39 -5.75 0.14 -14.47
C THR A 39 -5.00 -0.62 -15.55
N LEU A 40 -3.96 -1.37 -15.17
CA LEU A 40 -2.99 -1.96 -16.10
C LEU A 40 -3.13 -3.47 -16.25
N GLU A 41 -3.67 -4.18 -15.27
CA GLU A 41 -3.68 -5.66 -15.22
C GLU A 41 -4.40 -6.33 -16.39
N ASP A 42 -5.40 -5.66 -16.98
CA ASP A 42 -6.07 -6.13 -18.19
C ASP A 42 -5.27 -5.91 -19.50
N LYS A 43 -4.18 -5.14 -19.45
CA LYS A 43 -3.44 -4.68 -20.62
C LYS A 43 -2.03 -5.21 -20.68
N VAL A 44 -1.40 -5.43 -19.54
CA VAL A 44 -0.01 -5.85 -19.40
C VAL A 44 0.15 -6.65 -18.12
N LYS A 45 1.07 -7.61 -18.12
CA LYS A 45 1.42 -8.30 -16.87
C LYS A 45 1.90 -7.28 -15.83
N THR A 46 1.29 -7.30 -14.65
CA THR A 46 1.68 -6.43 -13.54
C THR A 46 2.43 -7.21 -12.47
N GLN A 47 3.33 -6.54 -11.77
CA GLN A 47 4.03 -7.05 -10.61
C GLN A 47 4.20 -5.91 -9.60
N SER A 48 4.00 -6.17 -8.32
CA SER A 48 4.26 -5.15 -7.31
C SER A 48 5.75 -4.89 -7.18
N MET A 49 6.11 -3.65 -6.84
CA MET A 49 7.50 -3.30 -6.54
C MET A 49 8.03 -4.10 -5.34
N TRP A 50 7.15 -4.49 -4.42
CA TRP A 50 7.51 -5.25 -3.23
C TRP A 50 7.93 -6.67 -3.57
N GLU A 51 7.18 -7.38 -4.42
CA GLU A 51 7.54 -8.70 -4.95
C GLU A 51 8.84 -8.64 -5.77
N TYR A 52 8.98 -7.61 -6.61
CA TYR A 52 10.20 -7.41 -7.40
C TYR A 52 11.42 -7.23 -6.51
N LEU A 53 11.36 -6.36 -5.51
CA LEU A 53 12.46 -6.15 -4.56
C LEU A 53 12.75 -7.39 -3.74
N ASP A 54 11.72 -8.09 -3.29
CA ASP A 54 11.88 -9.32 -2.52
C ASP A 54 12.58 -10.43 -3.32
N ALA A 55 12.35 -10.49 -4.63
CA ALA A 55 12.98 -11.46 -5.51
C ALA A 55 14.48 -11.18 -5.81
N LEU A 56 14.97 -9.96 -5.53
CA LEU A 56 16.38 -9.61 -5.78
C LEU A 56 17.30 -10.36 -4.83
N LYS A 57 18.28 -11.07 -5.41
CA LYS A 57 19.26 -11.90 -4.64
C LYS A 57 20.41 -11.07 -4.09
N ASP A 58 20.90 -10.11 -4.88
CA ASP A 58 22.12 -9.35 -4.60
C ASP A 58 21.85 -7.90 -4.18
N PHE A 59 20.62 -7.62 -3.74
CA PHE A 59 20.28 -6.28 -3.24
C PHE A 59 20.68 -6.13 -1.78
N ASN A 60 21.50 -5.11 -1.50
CA ASN A 60 21.93 -4.82 -0.13
C ASN A 60 20.83 -4.03 0.60
N PHE A 61 19.97 -4.74 1.31
CA PHE A 61 18.91 -4.13 2.11
C PHE A 61 19.51 -3.40 3.34
N PRO A 62 18.96 -2.23 3.72
CA PRO A 62 19.38 -1.55 4.94
C PRO A 62 19.06 -2.43 6.17
N ASN A 63 19.93 -2.40 7.17
CA ASN A 63 19.67 -3.05 8.46
C ASN A 63 18.93 -2.07 9.38
N LEU A 64 17.73 -2.42 9.81
CA LEU A 64 16.89 -1.62 10.69
C LEU A 64 17.02 -2.01 12.17
N ASN A 65 18.00 -2.86 12.51
CA ASN A 65 18.42 -3.18 13.88
C ASN A 65 17.28 -3.61 14.83
N GLY A 66 16.32 -4.40 14.33
CA GLY A 66 15.19 -4.87 15.11
C GLY A 66 14.09 -3.84 15.31
N GLN A 67 14.10 -2.72 14.56
CA GLN A 67 13.02 -1.74 14.64
C GLN A 67 11.67 -2.38 14.36
N LYS A 68 10.68 -2.04 15.18
CA LYS A 68 9.30 -2.51 15.06
C LYS A 68 8.47 -1.60 14.19
N PHE A 69 7.58 -2.18 13.41
CA PHE A 69 6.60 -1.47 12.59
C PHE A 69 5.26 -2.16 12.67
N TYR A 70 4.19 -1.40 12.87
CA TYR A 70 2.87 -1.88 12.48
C TYR A 70 2.79 -1.99 10.97
N VAL A 71 2.22 -3.07 10.45
CA VAL A 71 2.03 -3.22 9.00
C VAL A 71 0.57 -2.94 8.65
N GLN A 72 0.36 -1.84 7.91
CA GLN A 72 -0.95 -1.48 7.38
C GLN A 72 -1.13 -2.07 6.00
N ASP A 73 -1.83 -3.19 5.92
CA ASP A 73 -2.25 -3.76 4.64
C ASP A 73 -3.39 -2.97 4.01
N CYS A 74 -3.40 -2.89 2.69
CA CYS A 74 -4.40 -2.14 1.97
C CYS A 74 -5.62 -3.01 1.66
N TRP A 75 -6.82 -2.51 1.90
CA TRP A 75 -8.07 -3.18 1.53
C TRP A 75 -8.12 -3.63 0.06
N ARG A 76 -7.47 -2.87 -0.85
CA ARG A 76 -7.39 -3.23 -2.28
C ARG A 76 -6.54 -4.46 -2.57
N ASP A 77 -5.71 -4.88 -1.62
CA ASP A 77 -4.82 -6.03 -1.76
C ASP A 77 -5.31 -7.28 -1.02
N ARG A 78 -6.53 -7.27 -0.51
CA ARG A 78 -7.11 -8.40 0.25
C ARG A 78 -7.02 -9.75 -0.46
N ASN A 79 -7.09 -9.73 -1.79
CA ASN A 79 -6.99 -10.92 -2.64
C ASN A 79 -5.58 -11.14 -3.23
N HIS A 80 -4.55 -10.48 -2.66
CA HIS A 80 -3.17 -10.50 -3.14
C HIS A 80 -2.20 -10.92 -2.04
N PRO A 81 -2.25 -12.19 -1.59
CA PRO A 81 -1.39 -12.68 -0.52
C PRO A 81 0.09 -12.58 -0.87
N GLU A 82 0.47 -12.64 -2.16
CA GLU A 82 1.83 -12.46 -2.64
C GLU A 82 2.43 -11.12 -2.24
N ILE A 83 1.64 -10.04 -2.21
CA ILE A 83 2.09 -8.71 -1.78
C ILE A 83 2.30 -8.69 -0.26
N HIS A 84 1.36 -9.26 0.49
CA HIS A 84 1.45 -9.35 1.96
C HIS A 84 2.72 -10.09 2.39
N GLU A 85 3.02 -11.21 1.77
CA GLU A 85 4.21 -12.00 2.06
C GLU A 85 5.49 -11.27 1.64
N ALA A 86 5.51 -10.63 0.47
CA ALA A 86 6.67 -9.88 0.00
C ALA A 86 7.03 -8.73 0.97
N VAL A 87 6.04 -7.99 1.46
CA VAL A 87 6.26 -6.91 2.44
C VAL A 87 6.88 -7.44 3.73
N ARG A 88 6.38 -8.56 4.29
CA ARG A 88 6.91 -9.18 5.51
C ARG A 88 8.32 -9.75 5.28
N SER A 89 8.54 -10.37 4.13
CA SER A 89 9.86 -10.87 3.72
C SER A 89 10.88 -9.73 3.64
N LEU A 90 10.51 -8.60 3.04
CA LEU A 90 11.38 -7.41 2.98
C LEU A 90 11.72 -6.88 4.37
N LEU A 91 10.75 -6.77 5.28
CA LEU A 91 11.01 -6.38 6.68
C LEU A 91 12.02 -7.34 7.33
N LYS A 92 11.84 -8.63 7.15
CA LYS A 92 12.77 -9.65 7.66
C LYS A 92 14.19 -9.51 7.08
N LYS A 93 14.31 -9.25 5.76
CA LYS A 93 15.60 -8.98 5.10
C LYS A 93 16.29 -7.72 5.62
N MET A 94 15.50 -6.74 6.05
CA MET A 94 15.97 -5.51 6.67
C MET A 94 16.18 -5.64 8.18
N HIS A 95 16.09 -6.84 8.76
CA HIS A 95 16.17 -7.05 10.21
C HIS A 95 15.20 -6.17 10.99
N ALA A 96 13.98 -6.00 10.49
CA ALA A 96 12.89 -5.32 11.16
C ALA A 96 11.84 -6.33 11.63
N GLU A 97 11.03 -5.92 12.61
CA GLU A 97 9.94 -6.72 13.18
C GLU A 97 8.59 -6.17 12.73
N ALA A 98 7.77 -7.02 12.12
CA ALA A 98 6.40 -6.69 11.76
C ALA A 98 5.47 -6.93 12.95
N ILE A 99 4.70 -5.91 13.34
CA ILE A 99 3.59 -6.05 14.28
C ILE A 99 2.31 -6.12 13.46
N GLU A 100 1.61 -7.23 13.57
CA GLU A 100 0.35 -7.45 12.89
C GLU A 100 -0.79 -6.77 13.65
N ILE A 101 -1.65 -6.06 12.93
CA ILE A 101 -2.89 -5.50 13.46
C ILE A 101 -4.02 -6.52 13.31
N GLU A 102 -5.13 -6.35 14.02
CA GLU A 102 -6.26 -7.29 14.00
C GLU A 102 -6.82 -7.47 12.58
N HIS A 103 -7.00 -6.37 11.85
CA HIS A 103 -7.54 -6.37 10.50
C HIS A 103 -6.42 -6.22 9.46
N ASN A 104 -5.60 -7.25 9.32
CA ASN A 104 -4.49 -7.30 8.37
C ASN A 104 -4.76 -8.23 7.19
N ARG A 105 -3.90 -8.18 6.18
CA ARG A 105 -3.89 -9.06 5.01
C ARG A 105 -5.28 -9.11 4.33
N GLU A 106 -5.84 -10.31 4.13
CA GLU A 106 -7.18 -10.51 3.55
C GLU A 106 -8.32 -9.94 4.41
N LYS A 107 -8.07 -9.66 5.68
CA LYS A 107 -9.04 -9.04 6.62
C LYS A 107 -8.93 -7.53 6.66
N SER A 108 -8.06 -6.92 5.87
CA SER A 108 -7.87 -5.46 5.88
C SER A 108 -9.19 -4.73 5.56
N ILE A 109 -9.54 -3.76 6.40
CA ILE A 109 -10.76 -2.95 6.32
C ILE A 109 -10.50 -1.52 5.89
N PHE A 110 -9.25 -1.17 5.61
CA PHE A 110 -8.85 0.21 5.39
C PHE A 110 -7.99 0.40 4.13
N CYS A 111 -8.33 1.39 3.33
CA CYS A 111 -7.52 1.87 2.22
C CYS A 111 -7.43 3.40 2.20
N GLY A 112 -6.58 3.95 3.06
CA GLY A 112 -6.34 5.38 3.14
C GLY A 112 -7.64 6.20 3.12
N ASN A 113 -7.71 7.21 2.27
CA ASN A 113 -8.87 8.06 2.14
C ASN A 113 -9.98 7.50 1.23
N LEU A 114 -9.87 6.26 0.78
CA LEU A 114 -10.83 5.66 -0.16
C LEU A 114 -11.90 4.81 0.51
N HIS A 115 -11.51 4.03 1.52
CA HIS A 115 -12.40 3.04 2.10
C HIS A 115 -12.05 2.79 3.57
N TYR A 116 -13.09 2.74 4.42
CA TYR A 116 -13.01 2.26 5.80
C TYR A 116 -14.27 1.50 6.15
N GLU A 117 -14.13 0.22 6.40
CA GLU A 117 -15.22 -0.68 6.80
C GLU A 117 -15.42 -0.56 8.31
N THR A 118 -16.54 0.02 8.73
CA THR A 118 -16.88 0.28 10.14
C THR A 118 -18.40 0.33 10.33
N ASP A 119 -18.85 0.06 11.54
CA ASP A 119 -20.26 0.11 11.95
C ASP A 119 -20.76 1.51 12.32
N ASP A 120 -20.01 2.58 12.01
CA ASP A 120 -20.42 3.95 12.33
C ASP A 120 -21.77 4.28 11.68
N PRO A 121 -22.82 4.55 12.49
CA PRO A 121 -24.19 4.76 11.98
C PRO A 121 -24.31 5.99 11.06
N ARG A 122 -23.41 6.96 11.17
CA ARG A 122 -23.40 8.16 10.33
C ARG A 122 -23.14 7.84 8.86
N LEU A 123 -22.39 6.75 8.59
CA LEU A 123 -22.10 6.31 7.22
C LEU A 123 -23.31 5.81 6.45
N LYS A 124 -24.42 5.48 7.13
CA LYS A 124 -25.68 5.13 6.47
C LYS A 124 -26.22 6.25 5.58
N ASN A 125 -25.87 7.49 5.87
CA ASN A 125 -26.24 8.65 5.06
C ASN A 125 -25.34 8.86 3.83
N TYR A 126 -24.25 8.10 3.72
CA TYR A 126 -23.23 8.25 2.69
C TYR A 126 -22.89 6.90 2.02
N PRO A 127 -23.88 6.19 1.45
CA PRO A 127 -23.65 4.89 0.84
C PRO A 127 -22.64 4.99 -0.31
N ASN A 128 -21.67 4.08 -0.34
CA ASN A 128 -20.62 4.00 -1.36
C ASN A 128 -19.81 5.31 -1.57
N THR A 129 -19.79 6.17 -0.55
CA THR A 129 -19.05 7.43 -0.63
C THR A 129 -17.59 7.18 -0.17
N PRO A 130 -16.57 7.50 -0.99
CA PRO A 130 -15.19 7.44 -0.57
C PRO A 130 -14.91 8.36 0.63
N LEU A 131 -14.03 7.94 1.53
CA LEU A 131 -13.70 8.71 2.75
C LEU A 131 -13.41 10.18 2.46
N TYR A 132 -12.60 10.47 1.44
CA TYR A 132 -12.19 11.85 1.08
C TYR A 132 -13.33 12.74 0.59
N LYS A 133 -14.54 12.19 0.37
CA LYS A 133 -15.75 12.93 -0.03
C LYS A 133 -16.75 13.09 1.11
N LEU A 134 -16.50 12.48 2.25
CA LEU A 134 -17.32 12.66 3.44
C LEU A 134 -17.14 14.08 4.01
N PRO A 135 -18.06 14.58 4.85
CA PRO A 135 -17.84 15.79 5.64
C PRO A 135 -16.54 15.70 6.46
N GLU A 136 -15.80 16.80 6.57
CA GLU A 136 -14.47 16.85 7.18
C GLU A 136 -14.46 16.37 8.64
N ASP A 137 -15.48 16.73 9.41
CA ASP A 137 -15.65 16.28 10.79
C ASP A 137 -15.81 14.77 10.89
N LEU A 138 -16.57 14.18 9.95
CA LEU A 138 -16.73 12.73 9.88
C LEU A 138 -15.44 12.03 9.44
N GLN A 139 -14.74 12.57 8.42
CA GLN A 139 -13.43 12.04 8.02
C GLN A 139 -12.46 12.03 9.22
N THR A 140 -12.32 13.15 9.91
CA THR A 140 -11.44 13.30 11.08
C THR A 140 -11.80 12.29 12.16
N SER A 141 -13.07 12.18 12.51
CA SER A 141 -13.54 11.23 13.52
C SER A 141 -13.23 9.78 13.15
N LEU A 142 -13.46 9.39 11.89
CA LEU A 142 -13.18 8.03 11.42
C LEU A 142 -11.68 7.73 11.42
N MET A 143 -10.85 8.70 11.00
CA MET A 143 -9.40 8.52 11.01
C MET A 143 -8.84 8.44 12.43
N GLN A 144 -9.31 9.26 13.35
CA GLN A 144 -8.94 9.18 14.77
C GLN A 144 -9.32 7.83 15.37
N HIS A 145 -10.52 7.35 15.06
CA HIS A 145 -10.96 6.03 15.51
C HIS A 145 -10.06 4.92 14.97
N TYR A 146 -9.75 4.95 13.68
CA TYR A 146 -8.87 3.95 13.07
C TYR A 146 -7.44 4.00 13.62
N ALA A 147 -6.89 5.20 13.79
CA ALA A 147 -5.54 5.41 14.30
C ALA A 147 -5.35 5.02 15.78
N ALA A 148 -6.43 4.99 16.56
CA ALA A 148 -6.37 4.66 17.99
C ALA A 148 -5.86 3.24 18.30
N GLN A 149 -5.81 2.35 17.31
CA GLN A 149 -5.24 1.00 17.45
C GLN A 149 -3.70 1.00 17.48
N PHE A 150 -3.05 2.08 17.03
CA PHE A 150 -1.59 2.15 16.92
C PHE A 150 -0.99 2.84 18.16
N ASP A 151 0.08 2.26 18.68
CA ASP A 151 0.93 2.97 19.64
C ASP A 151 1.68 4.09 18.88
N PRO A 152 1.53 5.37 19.28
CA PRO A 152 2.15 6.50 18.60
C PRO A 152 3.68 6.50 18.64
N GLN A 153 4.30 5.67 19.47
CA GLN A 153 5.76 5.50 19.53
C GLN A 153 6.29 4.50 18.50
N ILE A 154 5.42 3.71 17.87
CA ILE A 154 5.80 2.69 16.89
C ILE A 154 5.34 3.15 15.51
N PRO A 155 6.25 3.27 14.53
CA PRO A 155 5.89 3.71 13.20
C PRO A 155 4.97 2.70 12.49
N VAL A 156 4.06 3.23 11.66
CA VAL A 156 3.20 2.44 10.79
C VAL A 156 3.81 2.37 9.40
N LEU A 157 4.05 1.17 8.91
CA LEU A 157 4.50 0.93 7.54
C LEU A 157 3.30 0.82 6.61
N CYS A 158 3.20 1.76 5.70
CA CYS A 158 2.22 1.75 4.61
C CYS A 158 2.94 1.51 3.28
N TYR A 159 2.53 0.50 2.54
CA TYR A 159 3.05 0.20 1.21
C TYR A 159 2.10 0.63 0.08
N CYS A 160 0.92 1.13 0.42
CA CYS A 160 -0.04 1.77 -0.47
C CYS A 160 0.02 3.29 -0.29
N ASN A 161 0.16 4.03 -1.40
CA ASN A 161 0.28 5.50 -1.37
C ASN A 161 -0.90 6.17 -0.66
N ARG A 162 -2.13 5.67 -0.85
CA ARG A 162 -3.32 6.22 -0.19
C ARG A 162 -3.35 5.99 1.32
N CYS A 163 -2.87 4.84 1.76
CA CYS A 163 -2.75 4.56 3.20
C CYS A 163 -1.71 5.49 3.84
N TYR A 164 -0.58 5.69 3.16
CA TYR A 164 0.48 6.60 3.61
C TYR A 164 0.04 8.07 3.70
N GLU A 165 -0.79 8.54 2.76
CA GLU A 165 -1.27 9.93 2.76
C GLU A 165 -2.30 10.21 3.88
N CYS A 166 -2.90 9.18 4.46
CA CYS A 166 -4.00 9.29 5.40
C CYS A 166 -3.62 9.00 6.86
N LEU A 167 -2.60 8.19 7.09
CA LEU A 167 -2.06 7.83 8.40
C LEU A 167 -0.80 8.61 8.74
#